data_801cba5293f75edd2aa26a18067d1e13
#
_entry.id   801cba5293f75edd2aa26a18067d1e13
#
_cell.length_a   1.000
_cell.length_b   1.000
_cell.length_c   1.000
_cell.angle_alpha   90.00
_cell.angle_beta   90.00
_cell.angle_gamma   90.00
#
_symmetry.space_group_name_H-M   'P 1'
#
loop_
_entity.id
_entity.type
_entity.pdbx_description
1 polymer ?
#
loop_
_entity_poly.entity_id
_entity_poly.type
_entity_poly.pdbx_seq_one_letter_code
_entity_poly.pdbx_strand_id
1 'polypeptide(L)'
;MNVNTVIIVTMKNHSIAIINANIVNEGSIRQQDILISNGRITQITSDLKLNEGMEVIDASGKYLLPGLIDDQVHFREPGLTHKGGILSESAAAIAGGVTSFMDMPNVNPPTLNRELLSDKYSIAKDKAYANYAFYLGASNNNLDEIKRLKKNDACGVKVFMGASTGNLLVDDDDALESIFAECPILIATHCEDSPTINRNLAEMRKKYPDGNIPVFEHPNIRSVESCYKSSSKAVGLARKHNSKLHVLHLTTEKELSLFEPQSEEEKRITAEVCVH
;
A
#
# COMPACT_ATOMS: atom_id res chain seq x y z
N MET A 1 17.59 24.14 48.19
CA MET A 1 16.87 24.91 47.14
C MET A 1 17.15 24.24 45.83
N ASN A 2 16.20 23.45 45.33
CA ASN A 2 16.33 22.81 44.01
C ASN A 2 15.75 23.77 42.97
N VAL A 3 16.60 24.31 42.14
CA VAL A 3 16.20 25.13 41.00
C VAL A 3 15.90 24.18 39.84
N ASN A 4 14.62 23.94 39.58
CA ASN A 4 14.17 23.23 38.36
C ASN A 4 14.46 24.12 37.14
N THR A 5 15.54 23.85 36.42
CA THR A 5 15.80 24.46 35.15
C THR A 5 14.85 23.85 34.11
N VAL A 6 13.79 24.57 33.76
CA VAL A 6 12.93 24.22 32.63
C VAL A 6 13.70 24.59 31.35
N ILE A 7 14.20 23.60 30.64
CA ILE A 7 14.77 23.82 29.29
C ILE A 7 13.56 23.94 28.34
N ILE A 8 13.20 25.18 28.00
CA ILE A 8 12.27 25.45 26.90
C ILE A 8 13.06 25.25 25.60
N VAL A 9 12.92 24.09 24.96
CA VAL A 9 13.36 23.88 23.59
C VAL A 9 12.38 24.66 22.69
N THR A 10 12.72 25.89 22.38
CA THR A 10 12.06 26.62 21.30
C THR A 10 12.39 25.89 20.01
N MET A 11 11.45 25.12 19.47
CA MET A 11 11.54 24.67 18.07
C MET A 11 11.58 25.92 17.22
N LYS A 12 12.73 26.22 16.60
CA LYS A 12 12.83 27.27 15.60
C LYS A 12 11.77 26.94 14.54
N ASN A 13 10.87 27.89 14.27
CA ASN A 13 9.96 27.81 13.14
C ASN A 13 10.80 27.56 11.88
N HIS A 14 10.87 26.32 11.43
CA HIS A 14 11.64 25.97 10.24
C HIS A 14 10.72 26.19 9.04
N SER A 15 11.07 27.21 8.25
CA SER A 15 10.37 27.53 7.00
C SER A 15 11.29 27.24 5.82
N ILE A 16 10.77 26.53 4.83
CA ILE A 16 11.44 26.19 3.57
C ILE A 16 10.68 26.87 2.45
N ALA A 17 11.38 27.66 1.65
CA ALA A 17 10.86 28.22 0.41
C ALA A 17 11.42 27.44 -0.78
N ILE A 18 10.56 26.83 -1.59
CA ILE A 18 10.94 26.23 -2.88
C ILE A 18 10.50 27.22 -3.95
N ILE A 19 11.47 27.79 -4.68
CA ILE A 19 11.19 28.84 -5.66
C ILE A 19 11.44 28.39 -7.09
N ASN A 20 10.77 29.03 -8.06
CA ASN A 20 10.91 28.81 -9.49
C ASN A 20 10.56 27.37 -9.96
N ALA A 21 9.78 26.62 -9.20
CA ALA A 21 9.44 25.24 -9.53
C ALA A 21 8.36 25.12 -10.59
N ASN A 22 8.47 24.17 -11.50
CA ASN A 22 7.36 23.72 -12.32
C ASN A 22 6.50 22.73 -11.50
N ILE A 23 5.50 23.25 -10.82
CA ILE A 23 4.62 22.44 -9.95
C ILE A 23 3.67 21.63 -10.82
N VAL A 24 3.71 20.31 -10.66
CA VAL A 24 2.80 19.36 -11.34
C VAL A 24 1.77 18.89 -10.32
N ASN A 25 0.53 19.32 -10.49
CA ASN A 25 -0.56 18.92 -9.61
C ASN A 25 -1.92 19.04 -10.33
N GLU A 26 -2.86 18.13 -10.05
CA GLU A 26 -4.23 18.16 -10.55
C GLU A 26 -4.34 18.40 -12.06
N GLY A 27 -3.54 17.66 -12.85
CA GLY A 27 -3.55 17.73 -14.31
C GLY A 27 -2.97 19.00 -14.91
N SER A 28 -2.32 19.86 -14.11
CA SER A 28 -1.71 21.11 -14.58
C SER A 28 -0.22 21.22 -14.21
N ILE A 29 0.53 21.97 -15.01
CA ILE A 29 1.91 22.35 -14.72
C ILE A 29 1.96 23.87 -14.66
N ARG A 30 2.41 24.42 -13.52
CA ARG A 30 2.52 25.87 -13.31
C ARG A 30 3.84 26.22 -12.68
N GLN A 31 4.52 27.26 -13.20
CA GLN A 31 5.72 27.79 -12.55
C GLN A 31 5.30 28.64 -11.35
N GLN A 32 5.58 28.17 -10.16
CA GLN A 32 5.19 28.81 -8.90
C GLN A 32 6.20 28.48 -7.80
N ASP A 33 6.07 29.23 -6.69
CA ASP A 33 6.83 29.04 -5.46
C ASP A 33 5.97 28.40 -4.39
N ILE A 34 6.59 27.63 -3.49
CA ILE A 34 5.94 27.02 -2.35
C ILE A 34 6.62 27.46 -1.06
N LEU A 35 5.80 27.86 -0.08
CA LEU A 35 6.25 28.03 1.31
C LEU A 35 5.77 26.84 2.16
N ILE A 36 6.72 26.20 2.81
CA ILE A 36 6.48 25.15 3.79
C ILE A 36 6.86 25.69 5.16
N SER A 37 5.93 25.66 6.10
CA SER A 37 6.16 26.06 7.49
C SER A 37 5.65 24.97 8.43
N ASN A 38 6.49 24.55 9.37
CA ASN A 38 6.17 23.50 10.33
C ASN A 38 5.66 22.19 9.67
N GLY A 39 6.31 21.80 8.57
CA GLY A 39 5.99 20.59 7.81
C GLY A 39 4.69 20.63 7.00
N ARG A 40 4.13 21.82 6.79
CA ARG A 40 2.92 22.00 5.98
C ARG A 40 3.12 23.06 4.90
N ILE A 41 2.55 22.82 3.73
CA ILE A 41 2.44 23.83 2.66
C ILE A 41 1.47 24.90 3.14
N THR A 42 1.97 26.13 3.30
CA THR A 42 1.19 27.26 3.79
C THR A 42 0.87 28.28 2.69
N GLN A 43 1.64 28.26 1.60
CA GLN A 43 1.40 29.15 0.48
C GLN A 43 1.91 28.52 -0.82
N ILE A 44 1.17 28.73 -1.91
CA ILE A 44 1.58 28.48 -3.31
C ILE A 44 1.31 29.77 -4.07
N THR A 45 2.34 30.38 -4.67
CA THR A 45 2.23 31.69 -5.31
C THR A 45 3.28 31.83 -6.42
N SER A 46 3.12 32.79 -7.31
CA SER A 46 4.13 33.18 -8.32
C SER A 46 5.09 34.24 -7.84
N ASP A 47 4.92 34.79 -6.65
CA ASP A 47 5.74 35.88 -6.10
C ASP A 47 5.85 35.69 -4.57
N LEU A 48 6.69 34.75 -4.16
CA LEU A 48 6.92 34.45 -2.76
C LEU A 48 7.90 35.47 -2.17
N LYS A 49 7.48 36.16 -1.11
CA LYS A 49 8.38 37.05 -0.37
C LYS A 49 9.25 36.23 0.57
N LEU A 50 10.55 36.26 0.31
CA LEU A 50 11.54 35.60 1.14
C LEU A 50 11.85 36.43 2.37
N ASN A 51 11.86 35.81 3.54
CA ASN A 51 12.25 36.46 4.80
C ASN A 51 13.59 35.90 5.28
N GLU A 52 14.28 36.70 6.06
CA GLU A 52 15.55 36.30 6.68
C GLU A 52 15.35 35.02 7.55
N GLY A 53 16.26 34.07 7.42
CA GLY A 53 16.23 32.81 8.17
C GLY A 53 15.40 31.66 7.53
N MET A 54 14.79 31.87 6.35
CA MET A 54 14.21 30.80 5.57
C MET A 54 15.30 29.98 4.87
N GLU A 55 15.11 28.64 4.82
CA GLU A 55 15.85 27.83 3.89
C GLU A 55 15.25 27.98 2.49
N VAL A 56 16.08 28.33 1.51
CA VAL A 56 15.64 28.59 0.13
C VAL A 56 16.20 27.50 -0.78
N ILE A 57 15.32 26.80 -1.50
CA ILE A 57 15.65 25.82 -2.54
C ILE A 57 15.25 26.43 -3.89
N ASP A 58 16.22 26.75 -4.74
CA ASP A 58 15.95 27.14 -6.12
C ASP A 58 15.71 25.88 -6.97
N ALA A 59 14.48 25.73 -7.45
CA ALA A 59 14.03 24.64 -8.30
C ALA A 59 13.89 25.06 -9.77
N SER A 60 14.62 26.07 -10.21
CA SER A 60 14.63 26.54 -11.61
C SER A 60 14.86 25.37 -12.57
N GLY A 61 13.97 25.19 -13.54
CA GLY A 61 14.02 24.12 -14.55
C GLY A 61 13.64 22.72 -14.03
N LYS A 62 13.30 22.58 -12.75
CA LYS A 62 12.89 21.30 -12.14
C LYS A 62 11.38 21.21 -12.01
N TYR A 63 10.89 19.98 -12.00
CA TYR A 63 9.50 19.68 -11.67
C TYR A 63 9.36 19.38 -10.17
N LEU A 64 8.32 19.91 -9.56
CA LEU A 64 7.95 19.64 -8.18
C LEU A 64 6.61 18.92 -8.18
N LEU A 65 6.60 17.73 -7.60
CA LEU A 65 5.41 16.86 -7.48
C LEU A 65 5.08 16.64 -6.01
N PRO A 66 3.81 16.35 -5.66
CA PRO A 66 3.49 15.73 -4.38
C PRO A 66 4.31 14.45 -4.20
N GLY A 67 4.71 14.16 -2.96
CA GLY A 67 5.39 12.90 -2.67
C GLY A 67 4.52 11.71 -3.05
N LEU A 68 5.14 10.69 -3.67
CA LEU A 68 4.42 9.50 -4.08
C LEU A 68 3.96 8.68 -2.87
N ILE A 69 2.84 7.99 -3.04
CA ILE A 69 2.31 7.02 -2.07
C ILE A 69 2.41 5.65 -2.73
N ASP A 70 3.12 4.71 -2.07
CA ASP A 70 3.15 3.31 -2.46
C ASP A 70 2.20 2.53 -1.53
N ASP A 71 1.09 2.11 -2.06
CA ASP A 71 0.02 1.47 -1.29
C ASP A 71 0.20 -0.05 -1.16
N GLN A 72 1.29 -0.60 -1.72
CA GLN A 72 1.62 -2.01 -1.62
C GLN A 72 3.12 -2.29 -1.50
N VAL A 73 3.64 -2.31 -0.29
CA VAL A 73 5.03 -2.72 -0.05
C VAL A 73 5.12 -3.98 0.81
N HIS A 74 6.27 -4.66 0.73
CA HIS A 74 6.61 -5.83 1.54
C HIS A 74 7.97 -5.61 2.23
N PHE A 75 8.00 -4.81 3.29
CA PHE A 75 9.24 -4.48 4.01
C PHE A 75 9.70 -5.57 4.97
N ARG A 76 8.89 -6.63 5.14
CA ARG A 76 9.29 -7.89 5.81
C ARG A 76 9.66 -7.80 7.29
N GLU A 77 9.40 -6.71 7.96
CA GLU A 77 9.58 -6.56 9.40
C GLU A 77 8.22 -6.56 10.13
N PRO A 78 8.08 -7.34 11.20
CA PRO A 78 9.07 -8.16 11.92
C PRO A 78 9.41 -9.52 11.26
N GLY A 79 10.47 -10.14 11.75
CA GLY A 79 10.81 -11.55 11.60
C GLY A 79 11.43 -12.00 10.28
N LEU A 80 11.40 -11.18 9.22
CA LEU A 80 11.96 -11.50 7.90
C LEU A 80 12.94 -10.43 7.39
N THR A 81 13.60 -9.73 8.32
CA THR A 81 14.46 -8.57 8.04
C THR A 81 15.70 -8.87 7.22
N HIS A 82 16.06 -10.15 7.05
CA HIS A 82 17.09 -10.58 6.10
C HIS A 82 16.72 -10.30 4.63
N LYS A 83 15.44 -10.04 4.34
CA LYS A 83 14.94 -9.65 3.01
C LYS A 83 14.80 -8.13 2.85
N GLY A 84 14.68 -7.41 3.96
CA GLY A 84 14.47 -5.98 4.06
C GLY A 84 13.86 -5.61 5.40
N GLY A 85 14.00 -4.39 5.85
CA GLY A 85 13.43 -3.89 7.09
C GLY A 85 12.86 -2.49 6.94
N ILE A 86 12.04 -2.05 7.88
CA ILE A 86 11.36 -0.74 7.80
C ILE A 86 12.37 0.40 7.65
N LEU A 87 13.51 0.34 8.35
CA LEU A 87 14.54 1.37 8.27
C LEU A 87 15.16 1.47 6.87
N SER A 88 15.66 0.35 6.32
CA SER A 88 16.34 0.34 5.02
C SER A 88 15.39 0.62 3.86
N GLU A 89 14.21 -0.01 3.89
CA GLU A 89 13.26 0.10 2.79
C GLU A 89 12.54 1.46 2.76
N SER A 90 12.27 2.07 3.93
CA SER A 90 11.71 3.43 3.96
C SER A 90 12.75 4.48 3.52
N ALA A 91 14.05 4.27 3.80
CA ALA A 91 15.11 5.11 3.25
C ALA A 91 15.19 5.00 1.72
N ALA A 92 15.10 3.78 1.17
CA ALA A 92 15.05 3.55 -0.27
C ALA A 92 13.79 4.18 -0.91
N ALA A 93 12.64 4.09 -0.24
CA ALA A 93 11.40 4.72 -0.68
C ALA A 93 11.56 6.24 -0.82
N ILE A 94 12.08 6.92 0.23
CA ILE A 94 12.34 8.37 0.19
C ILE A 94 13.34 8.73 -0.92
N ALA A 95 14.40 7.94 -1.10
CA ALA A 95 15.38 8.17 -2.17
C ALA A 95 14.75 8.06 -3.57
N GLY A 96 13.68 7.26 -3.72
CA GLY A 96 12.89 7.14 -4.95
C GLY A 96 11.74 8.14 -5.08
N GLY A 97 11.53 9.03 -4.08
CA GLY A 97 10.44 10.01 -4.09
C GLY A 97 9.12 9.50 -3.48
N VAL A 98 9.10 8.29 -2.91
CA VAL A 98 7.95 7.75 -2.17
C VAL A 98 8.00 8.28 -0.74
N THR A 99 7.04 9.11 -0.36
CA THR A 99 6.98 9.76 0.95
C THR A 99 5.99 9.11 1.92
N SER A 100 5.20 8.16 1.43
CA SER A 100 4.25 7.39 2.23
C SER A 100 4.16 5.98 1.69
N PHE A 101 4.05 4.98 2.58
CA PHE A 101 3.88 3.59 2.18
C PHE A 101 2.83 2.87 3.02
N MET A 102 2.26 1.82 2.43
CA MET A 102 1.35 0.89 3.10
C MET A 102 1.92 -0.53 3.04
N ASP A 103 2.31 -1.09 4.19
CA ASP A 103 3.03 -2.35 4.24
C ASP A 103 2.12 -3.54 4.58
N MET A 104 2.37 -4.62 3.87
CA MET A 104 1.58 -5.85 3.88
C MET A 104 1.78 -6.69 5.15
N PRO A 105 0.79 -7.56 5.50
CA PRO A 105 0.78 -8.31 6.76
C PRO A 105 1.62 -9.59 6.75
N ASN A 106 2.20 -9.98 5.60
CA ASN A 106 2.93 -11.24 5.46
C ASN A 106 4.38 -11.15 5.96
N VAL A 107 4.50 -11.01 7.24
CA VAL A 107 5.70 -10.94 8.07
C VAL A 107 5.71 -12.12 9.06
N ASN A 108 6.63 -12.19 10.03
CA ASN A 108 6.68 -13.27 11.00
C ASN A 108 6.81 -12.72 12.44
N PRO A 109 5.77 -12.91 13.28
CA PRO A 109 4.48 -13.53 12.97
C PRO A 109 3.63 -12.69 12.01
N PRO A 110 2.72 -13.29 11.21
CA PRO A 110 1.83 -12.55 10.31
C PRO A 110 0.88 -11.65 11.11
N THR A 111 0.62 -10.44 10.62
CA THR A 111 -0.18 -9.42 11.32
C THR A 111 -1.67 -9.74 11.22
N LEU A 112 -2.16 -10.68 12.04
CA LEU A 112 -3.53 -11.23 11.98
C LEU A 112 -4.47 -10.71 13.09
N ASN A 113 -3.98 -9.91 14.03
CA ASN A 113 -4.77 -9.31 15.09
C ASN A 113 -4.30 -7.88 15.39
N ARG A 114 -5.06 -7.16 16.21
CA ARG A 114 -4.78 -5.75 16.53
C ARG A 114 -3.55 -5.57 17.41
N GLU A 115 -3.18 -6.56 18.21
CA GLU A 115 -1.96 -6.53 19.03
C GLU A 115 -0.74 -6.53 18.12
N LEU A 116 -0.61 -7.50 17.21
CA LEU A 116 0.47 -7.57 16.22
C LEU A 116 0.50 -6.35 15.29
N LEU A 117 -0.66 -5.76 14.97
CA LEU A 117 -0.75 -4.52 14.21
C LEU A 117 -0.17 -3.35 15.02
N SER A 118 -0.50 -3.23 16.29
CA SER A 118 0.05 -2.22 17.21
C SER A 118 1.56 -2.36 17.39
N ASP A 119 2.05 -3.59 17.51
CA ASP A 119 3.49 -3.88 17.59
C ASP A 119 4.22 -3.41 16.32
N LYS A 120 3.63 -3.64 15.16
CA LYS A 120 4.20 -3.21 13.88
C LYS A 120 4.27 -1.68 13.78
N TYR A 121 3.25 -0.95 14.24
CA TYR A 121 3.28 0.50 14.38
C TYR A 121 4.38 0.95 15.34
N SER A 122 4.55 0.26 16.47
CA SER A 122 5.58 0.57 17.46
C SER A 122 7.00 0.36 16.90
N ILE A 123 7.22 -0.69 16.11
CA ILE A 123 8.49 -0.93 15.42
C ILE A 123 8.79 0.20 14.42
N ALA A 124 7.80 0.66 13.68
CA ALA A 124 8.00 1.68 12.64
C ALA A 124 8.26 3.08 13.20
N LYS A 125 7.72 3.40 14.38
CA LYS A 125 7.73 4.73 14.99
C LYS A 125 9.11 5.38 15.02
N ASP A 126 10.13 4.60 15.34
CA ASP A 126 11.50 5.11 15.52
C ASP A 126 12.44 4.74 14.35
N LYS A 127 11.91 4.10 13.31
CA LYS A 127 12.69 3.57 12.18
C LYS A 127 12.30 4.16 10.83
N ALA A 128 11.01 4.44 10.60
CA ALA A 128 10.56 4.84 9.29
C ALA A 128 10.94 6.27 8.95
N TYR A 129 11.54 6.47 7.78
CA TYR A 129 11.82 7.80 7.22
C TYR A 129 10.61 8.39 6.48
N ALA A 130 9.72 7.54 5.96
CA ALA A 130 8.50 7.95 5.28
C ALA A 130 7.27 7.81 6.20
N ASN A 131 6.16 8.43 5.85
CA ASN A 131 4.87 8.15 6.49
C ASN A 131 4.48 6.70 6.23
N TYR A 132 3.76 6.09 7.16
CA TYR A 132 3.45 4.66 7.06
C TYR A 132 2.06 4.33 7.55
N ALA A 133 1.51 3.28 6.96
CA ALA A 133 0.34 2.57 7.45
C ALA A 133 0.52 1.06 7.19
N PHE A 134 -0.28 0.25 7.89
CA PHE A 134 -0.18 -1.20 7.82
C PHE A 134 -1.53 -1.83 7.54
N TYR A 135 -1.51 -2.92 6.76
CA TYR A 135 -2.67 -3.78 6.57
C TYR A 135 -2.77 -4.79 7.71
N LEU A 136 -4.01 -5.06 8.16
CA LEU A 136 -4.32 -6.27 8.89
C LEU A 136 -4.50 -7.42 7.88
N GLY A 137 -3.91 -8.58 8.13
CA GLY A 137 -4.12 -9.78 7.33
C GLY A 137 -5.44 -10.45 7.66
N ALA A 138 -6.15 -10.94 6.64
CA ALA A 138 -7.25 -11.86 6.81
C ALA A 138 -6.76 -13.32 6.85
N SER A 139 -7.52 -14.17 7.50
CA SER A 139 -7.39 -15.63 7.50
C SER A 139 -8.78 -16.25 7.57
N ASN A 140 -8.88 -17.57 7.36
CA ASN A 140 -10.16 -18.28 7.51
C ASN A 140 -10.75 -18.17 8.93
N ASN A 141 -9.97 -17.73 9.94
CA ASN A 141 -10.35 -17.84 11.36
C ASN A 141 -10.26 -16.53 12.17
N ASN A 142 -10.01 -15.36 11.54
CA ASN A 142 -9.82 -14.10 12.31
C ASN A 142 -10.88 -13.03 12.05
N LEU A 143 -12.06 -13.41 11.60
CA LEU A 143 -13.17 -12.50 11.32
C LEU A 143 -13.49 -11.57 12.51
N ASP A 144 -13.46 -12.09 13.75
CA ASP A 144 -13.72 -11.29 14.94
C ASP A 144 -12.71 -10.16 15.16
N GLU A 145 -11.44 -10.35 14.79
CA GLU A 145 -10.44 -9.29 14.82
C GLU A 145 -10.72 -8.24 13.73
N ILE A 146 -11.13 -8.68 12.53
CA ILE A 146 -11.48 -7.80 11.42
C ILE A 146 -12.68 -6.92 11.78
N LYS A 147 -13.75 -7.48 12.36
CA LYS A 147 -14.96 -6.76 12.78
C LYS A 147 -14.71 -5.66 13.81
N ARG A 148 -13.68 -5.81 14.63
CA ARG A 148 -13.32 -4.84 15.67
C ARG A 148 -12.49 -3.67 15.18
N LEU A 149 -12.05 -3.67 13.91
CA LEU A 149 -11.27 -2.57 13.35
C LEU A 149 -12.10 -1.29 13.25
N LYS A 150 -11.44 -0.18 13.57
CA LYS A 150 -11.96 1.17 13.32
C LYS A 150 -11.25 1.79 12.11
N LYS A 151 -11.84 2.84 11.55
CA LYS A 151 -11.39 3.50 10.32
C LYS A 151 -9.88 3.83 10.27
N ASN A 152 -9.24 4.10 11.40
CA ASN A 152 -7.83 4.55 11.46
C ASN A 152 -6.91 3.50 12.10
N ASP A 153 -7.37 2.30 12.38
CA ASP A 153 -6.54 1.26 12.99
C ASP A 153 -5.57 0.65 11.96
N ALA A 154 -6.03 0.51 10.72
CA ALA A 154 -5.28 -0.03 9.59
C ALA A 154 -5.64 0.72 8.30
N CYS A 155 -4.77 0.69 7.29
CA CYS A 155 -5.10 1.21 5.96
C CYS A 155 -6.12 0.33 5.23
N GLY A 156 -6.20 -0.94 5.56
CA GLY A 156 -7.13 -1.92 5.01
C GLY A 156 -6.94 -3.30 5.60
N VAL A 157 -7.78 -4.23 5.17
CA VAL A 157 -7.66 -5.66 5.43
C VAL A 157 -7.13 -6.33 4.17
N LYS A 158 -5.96 -6.97 4.27
CA LYS A 158 -5.36 -7.72 3.15
C LYS A 158 -5.89 -9.14 3.11
N VAL A 159 -6.47 -9.52 1.98
CA VAL A 159 -6.96 -10.88 1.71
C VAL A 159 -6.11 -11.51 0.60
N PHE A 160 -5.51 -12.65 0.88
CA PHE A 160 -4.87 -13.48 -0.12
C PHE A 160 -5.85 -14.57 -0.57
N MET A 161 -6.44 -14.42 -1.75
CA MET A 161 -7.36 -15.37 -2.35
C MET A 161 -6.63 -16.51 -3.11
N GLY A 162 -5.32 -16.48 -3.13
CA GLY A 162 -4.43 -17.45 -3.75
C GLY A 162 -2.97 -17.15 -3.45
N ALA A 163 -2.06 -18.06 -3.83
CA ALA A 163 -0.61 -17.88 -3.81
C ALA A 163 -0.01 -17.31 -2.50
N SER A 164 -0.60 -17.66 -1.36
CA SER A 164 -0.09 -17.27 -0.04
C SER A 164 0.51 -18.46 0.70
N THR A 165 1.34 -18.14 1.69
CA THR A 165 1.97 -19.11 2.59
C THR A 165 1.44 -18.96 4.01
N GLY A 166 1.40 -20.07 4.75
CA GLY A 166 0.93 -20.07 6.14
C GLY A 166 -0.56 -19.77 6.27
N ASN A 167 -0.96 -19.15 7.39
CA ASN A 167 -2.35 -18.90 7.74
C ASN A 167 -2.97 -17.66 7.06
N LEU A 168 -2.31 -17.09 6.05
CA LEU A 168 -2.82 -15.90 5.35
C LEU A 168 -3.66 -16.23 4.10
N LEU A 169 -3.70 -17.50 3.67
CA LEU A 169 -4.58 -17.90 2.58
C LEU A 169 -6.03 -17.94 3.08
N VAL A 170 -6.93 -17.26 2.36
CA VAL A 170 -8.38 -17.35 2.58
C VAL A 170 -8.97 -18.11 1.39
N ASP A 171 -9.10 -19.41 1.56
CA ASP A 171 -9.58 -20.36 0.55
C ASP A 171 -10.93 -20.99 0.92
N ASP A 172 -11.42 -20.73 2.12
CA ASP A 172 -12.77 -21.07 2.55
C ASP A 172 -13.77 -20.04 2.03
N ASP A 173 -14.77 -20.48 1.29
CA ASP A 173 -15.75 -19.60 0.64
C ASP A 173 -16.65 -18.89 1.64
N ASP A 174 -17.02 -19.52 2.75
CA ASP A 174 -17.89 -18.95 3.79
C ASP A 174 -17.10 -17.90 4.59
N ALA A 175 -15.82 -18.17 4.90
CA ALA A 175 -14.95 -17.21 5.54
C ALA A 175 -14.72 -15.98 4.65
N LEU A 176 -14.46 -16.19 3.35
CA LEU A 176 -14.27 -15.12 2.38
C LEU A 176 -15.53 -14.24 2.26
N GLU A 177 -16.70 -14.86 2.11
CA GLU A 177 -17.97 -14.13 2.04
C GLU A 177 -18.24 -13.34 3.33
N SER A 178 -17.99 -13.92 4.49
CA SER A 178 -18.15 -13.25 5.79
C SER A 178 -17.22 -12.05 5.93
N ILE A 179 -15.96 -12.15 5.46
CA ILE A 179 -15.01 -11.01 5.45
C ILE A 179 -15.57 -9.88 4.59
N PHE A 180 -16.07 -10.16 3.38
CA PHE A 180 -16.65 -9.12 2.52
C PHE A 180 -17.93 -8.52 3.12
N ALA A 181 -18.75 -9.32 3.79
CA ALA A 181 -19.98 -8.85 4.41
C ALA A 181 -19.76 -7.93 5.64
N GLU A 182 -18.73 -8.22 6.44
CA GLU A 182 -18.60 -7.66 7.78
C GLU A 182 -17.35 -6.77 7.99
N CYS A 183 -16.44 -6.68 7.01
CA CYS A 183 -15.26 -5.83 7.13
C CYS A 183 -15.65 -4.34 7.13
N PRO A 184 -15.30 -3.56 8.18
CA PRO A 184 -15.75 -2.16 8.31
C PRO A 184 -14.89 -1.17 7.49
N ILE A 185 -13.76 -1.60 6.93
CA ILE A 185 -12.80 -0.77 6.22
C ILE A 185 -12.50 -1.34 4.83
N LEU A 186 -11.54 -0.75 4.11
CA LEU A 186 -11.11 -1.21 2.79
C LEU A 186 -10.59 -2.66 2.84
N ILE A 187 -11.04 -3.49 1.89
CA ILE A 187 -10.49 -4.82 1.62
C ILE A 187 -9.53 -4.70 0.44
N ALA A 188 -8.29 -5.15 0.59
CA ALA A 188 -7.30 -5.21 -0.47
C ALA A 188 -7.01 -6.69 -0.81
N THR A 189 -7.15 -7.09 -2.08
CA THR A 189 -7.08 -8.50 -2.48
C THR A 189 -5.91 -8.80 -3.40
N HIS A 190 -5.21 -9.91 -3.13
CA HIS A 190 -4.40 -10.61 -4.11
C HIS A 190 -5.27 -11.70 -4.74
N CYS A 191 -5.46 -11.64 -6.05
CA CYS A 191 -6.42 -12.46 -6.77
C CYS A 191 -5.75 -13.47 -7.71
N GLU A 192 -5.68 -14.73 -7.29
CA GLU A 192 -5.30 -15.87 -8.12
C GLU A 192 -6.11 -17.10 -7.72
N ASP A 193 -6.61 -17.85 -8.71
CA ASP A 193 -7.38 -19.08 -8.47
C ASP A 193 -6.44 -20.28 -8.32
N SER A 194 -6.16 -20.68 -7.09
CA SER A 194 -5.24 -21.80 -6.79
C SER A 194 -5.60 -23.12 -7.50
N PRO A 195 -6.87 -23.52 -7.61
CA PRO A 195 -7.23 -24.72 -8.37
C PRO A 195 -6.80 -24.65 -9.85
N THR A 196 -6.99 -23.50 -10.51
CA THR A 196 -6.56 -23.30 -11.89
C THR A 196 -5.04 -23.38 -12.00
N ILE A 197 -4.30 -22.71 -11.11
CA ILE A 197 -2.83 -22.74 -11.08
C ILE A 197 -2.34 -24.18 -10.89
N ASN A 198 -2.89 -24.91 -9.94
CA ASN A 198 -2.49 -26.30 -9.66
C ASN A 198 -2.73 -27.22 -10.84
N ARG A 199 -3.86 -27.09 -11.54
CA ARG A 199 -4.15 -27.81 -12.77
C ARG A 199 -3.12 -27.50 -13.85
N ASN A 200 -2.84 -26.21 -14.09
CA ASN A 200 -1.89 -25.79 -15.11
C ASN A 200 -0.47 -26.26 -14.78
N LEU A 201 -0.07 -26.17 -13.50
CA LEU A 201 1.23 -26.68 -13.05
C LEU A 201 1.36 -28.18 -13.24
N ALA A 202 0.29 -28.96 -12.98
CA ALA A 202 0.27 -30.40 -13.22
C ALA A 202 0.46 -30.74 -14.70
N GLU A 203 -0.13 -29.96 -15.62
CA GLU A 203 0.09 -30.14 -17.06
C GLU A 203 1.52 -29.78 -17.46
N MET A 204 2.10 -28.70 -16.90
CA MET A 204 3.50 -28.35 -17.16
C MET A 204 4.48 -29.42 -16.63
N ARG A 205 4.20 -30.03 -15.48
CA ARG A 205 5.01 -31.15 -14.97
C ARG A 205 4.99 -32.37 -15.86
N LYS A 206 3.88 -32.65 -16.56
CA LYS A 206 3.83 -33.71 -17.58
C LYS A 206 4.68 -33.35 -18.81
N LYS A 207 4.66 -32.07 -19.23
CA LYS A 207 5.44 -31.56 -20.36
C LYS A 207 6.95 -31.51 -20.06
N TYR A 208 7.31 -31.27 -18.81
CA TYR A 208 8.70 -31.16 -18.32
C TYR A 208 8.94 -32.16 -17.16
N PRO A 209 9.08 -33.47 -17.48
CA PRO A 209 9.15 -34.53 -16.47
C PRO A 209 10.43 -34.50 -15.63
N ASP A 210 11.49 -33.83 -16.11
CA ASP A 210 12.74 -33.57 -15.37
C ASP A 210 12.60 -32.47 -14.29
N GLY A 211 11.43 -31.82 -14.21
CA GLY A 211 11.17 -30.74 -13.27
C GLY A 211 11.71 -29.37 -13.67
N ASN A 212 12.44 -29.27 -14.78
CA ASN A 212 13.03 -28.02 -15.26
C ASN A 212 12.02 -27.23 -16.12
N ILE A 213 10.98 -26.70 -15.50
CA ILE A 213 9.98 -25.87 -16.18
C ILE A 213 10.61 -24.52 -16.52
N PRO A 214 10.74 -24.14 -17.82
CA PRO A 214 11.32 -22.87 -18.19
C PRO A 214 10.51 -21.67 -17.68
N VAL A 215 11.18 -20.56 -17.34
CA VAL A 215 10.54 -19.35 -16.80
C VAL A 215 9.47 -18.76 -17.71
N PHE A 216 9.59 -18.89 -19.03
CA PHE A 216 8.57 -18.42 -19.97
C PHE A 216 7.23 -19.17 -19.89
N GLU A 217 7.18 -20.34 -19.21
CA GLU A 217 5.92 -21.04 -18.93
C GLU A 217 5.18 -20.47 -17.71
N HIS A 218 5.80 -19.55 -16.96
CA HIS A 218 5.15 -18.94 -15.80
C HIS A 218 3.79 -18.32 -16.12
N PRO A 219 3.60 -17.53 -17.21
CA PRO A 219 2.29 -17.00 -17.58
C PRO A 219 1.26 -18.08 -17.99
N ASN A 220 1.71 -19.27 -18.40
CA ASN A 220 0.82 -20.40 -18.69
C ASN A 220 0.35 -21.12 -17.43
N ILE A 221 1.16 -21.09 -16.36
CA ILE A 221 0.82 -21.64 -15.04
C ILE A 221 -0.08 -20.67 -14.30
N ARG A 222 0.37 -19.43 -14.10
CA ARG A 222 -0.39 -18.32 -13.50
C ARG A 222 -1.07 -17.54 -14.63
N SER A 223 -2.12 -18.14 -15.16
CA SER A 223 -2.75 -17.74 -16.41
C SER A 223 -3.72 -16.58 -16.22
N VAL A 224 -4.04 -15.92 -17.34
CA VAL A 224 -5.12 -14.91 -17.42
C VAL A 224 -6.43 -15.44 -16.80
N GLU A 225 -6.73 -16.72 -17.01
CA GLU A 225 -7.93 -17.38 -16.44
C GLU A 225 -7.88 -17.41 -14.91
N SER A 226 -6.72 -17.71 -14.31
CA SER A 226 -6.56 -17.79 -12.86
C SER A 226 -6.74 -16.43 -12.19
N CYS A 227 -6.19 -15.37 -12.78
CA CYS A 227 -6.36 -14.00 -12.31
C CYS A 227 -7.81 -13.54 -12.45
N TYR A 228 -8.36 -13.63 -13.67
CA TYR A 228 -9.72 -13.16 -13.96
C TYR A 228 -10.80 -13.84 -13.11
N LYS A 229 -10.69 -15.17 -12.91
CA LYS A 229 -11.65 -15.93 -12.10
C LYS A 229 -11.66 -15.46 -10.65
N SER A 230 -10.49 -15.24 -10.07
CA SER A 230 -10.36 -14.79 -8.68
C SER A 230 -10.78 -13.32 -8.54
N SER A 231 -10.33 -12.42 -9.42
CA SER A 231 -10.74 -11.01 -9.43
C SER A 231 -12.25 -10.84 -9.64
N SER A 232 -12.84 -11.64 -10.54
CA SER A 232 -14.31 -11.64 -10.76
C SER A 232 -15.06 -12.03 -9.50
N LYS A 233 -14.57 -13.02 -8.74
CA LYS A 233 -15.15 -13.44 -7.47
C LYS A 233 -15.07 -12.31 -6.43
N ALA A 234 -13.90 -11.67 -6.28
CA ALA A 234 -13.72 -10.55 -5.35
C ALA A 234 -14.65 -9.38 -5.68
N VAL A 235 -14.72 -8.97 -6.95
CA VAL A 235 -15.62 -7.89 -7.41
C VAL A 235 -17.09 -8.27 -7.21
N GLY A 236 -17.46 -9.52 -7.48
CA GLY A 236 -18.81 -10.04 -7.24
C GLY A 236 -19.22 -9.96 -5.77
N LEU A 237 -18.35 -10.38 -4.85
CA LEU A 237 -18.57 -10.27 -3.41
C LEU A 237 -18.66 -8.83 -2.95
N ALA A 238 -17.77 -7.95 -3.43
CA ALA A 238 -17.80 -6.54 -3.10
C ALA A 238 -19.10 -5.86 -3.54
N ARG A 239 -19.61 -6.17 -4.73
CA ARG A 239 -20.92 -5.69 -5.21
C ARG A 239 -22.07 -6.24 -4.37
N LYS A 240 -22.06 -7.54 -4.05
CA LYS A 240 -23.09 -8.22 -3.24
C LYS A 240 -23.24 -7.59 -1.85
N HIS A 241 -22.14 -7.30 -1.19
CA HIS A 241 -22.10 -6.80 0.19
C HIS A 241 -21.86 -5.30 0.30
N ASN A 242 -21.77 -4.58 -0.83
CA ASN A 242 -21.46 -3.16 -0.88
C ASN A 242 -20.18 -2.79 -0.13
N SER A 243 -19.17 -3.68 -0.17
CA SER A 243 -17.87 -3.51 0.50
C SER A 243 -16.96 -2.57 -0.29
N LYS A 244 -16.02 -1.93 0.38
CA LYS A 244 -14.92 -1.22 -0.29
C LYS A 244 -13.86 -2.23 -0.66
N LEU A 245 -13.52 -2.31 -1.95
CA LEU A 245 -12.55 -3.24 -2.50
C LEU A 245 -11.46 -2.51 -3.27
N HIS A 246 -10.20 -2.91 -3.04
CA HIS A 246 -9.06 -2.60 -3.90
C HIS A 246 -8.42 -3.89 -4.40
N VAL A 247 -8.42 -4.10 -5.71
CA VAL A 247 -7.75 -5.25 -6.32
C VAL A 247 -6.32 -4.84 -6.65
N LEU A 248 -5.37 -5.51 -5.99
CA LEU A 248 -3.95 -5.19 -6.08
C LEU A 248 -3.34 -5.73 -7.39
N HIS A 249 -2.33 -5.02 -7.89
CA HIS A 249 -1.41 -5.45 -8.97
C HIS A 249 -2.10 -6.22 -10.12
N LEU A 250 -3.12 -5.65 -10.74
CA LEU A 250 -3.72 -6.22 -11.94
C LEU A 250 -2.65 -6.52 -13.00
N THR A 251 -2.70 -7.71 -13.56
CA THR A 251 -1.66 -8.21 -14.46
C THR A 251 -2.20 -8.49 -15.86
N THR A 252 -3.54 -8.59 -16.01
CA THR A 252 -4.14 -8.99 -17.28
C THR A 252 -5.14 -7.97 -17.82
N GLU A 253 -5.12 -7.73 -19.12
CA GLU A 253 -6.07 -6.84 -19.80
C GLU A 253 -7.53 -7.27 -19.57
N LYS A 254 -7.78 -8.58 -19.51
CA LYS A 254 -9.13 -9.12 -19.30
C LYS A 254 -9.77 -8.63 -18.00
N GLU A 255 -8.99 -8.45 -16.96
CA GLU A 255 -9.46 -7.98 -15.65
C GLU A 255 -9.98 -6.54 -15.68
N LEU A 256 -9.50 -5.70 -16.61
CA LEU A 256 -9.96 -4.31 -16.76
C LEU A 256 -11.48 -4.22 -16.98
N SER A 257 -12.08 -5.22 -17.62
CA SER A 257 -13.52 -5.30 -17.85
C SER A 257 -14.37 -5.41 -16.56
N LEU A 258 -13.75 -5.66 -15.41
CA LEU A 258 -14.42 -5.75 -14.12
C LEU A 258 -14.64 -4.38 -13.46
N PHE A 259 -13.94 -3.35 -13.95
CA PHE A 259 -13.90 -2.03 -13.34
C PHE A 259 -14.55 -1.00 -14.27
N GLU A 260 -15.31 -0.07 -13.66
CA GLU A 260 -16.00 0.99 -14.36
C GLU A 260 -15.44 2.34 -13.96
N PRO A 261 -15.29 3.30 -14.90
CA PRO A 261 -14.98 4.68 -14.57
C PRO A 261 -16.12 5.28 -13.74
N GLN A 262 -15.81 5.78 -12.56
CA GLN A 262 -16.74 6.45 -11.67
C GLN A 262 -16.02 7.63 -11.00
N SER A 263 -16.77 8.58 -10.46
CA SER A 263 -16.21 9.65 -9.62
C SER A 263 -15.57 9.03 -8.36
N GLU A 264 -14.53 9.65 -7.82
CA GLU A 264 -13.84 9.16 -6.63
C GLU A 264 -14.78 9.01 -5.42
N GLU A 265 -15.77 9.90 -5.29
CA GLU A 265 -16.74 9.89 -4.19
C GLU A 265 -17.68 8.68 -4.23
N GLU A 266 -18.02 8.21 -5.43
CA GLU A 266 -18.94 7.09 -5.64
C GLU A 266 -18.23 5.75 -5.75
N LYS A 267 -16.92 5.77 -6.05
CA LYS A 267 -16.15 4.58 -6.35
C LYS A 267 -15.87 3.73 -5.11
N ARG A 268 -16.44 2.54 -5.08
CA ARG A 268 -16.22 1.57 -4.00
C ARG A 268 -15.27 0.45 -4.37
N ILE A 269 -15.07 0.23 -5.68
CA ILE A 269 -14.20 -0.83 -6.21
C ILE A 269 -13.12 -0.15 -7.05
N THR A 270 -11.88 -0.31 -6.62
CA THR A 270 -10.69 0.24 -7.27
C THR A 270 -9.69 -0.87 -7.58
N ALA A 271 -8.72 -0.56 -8.39
CA ALA A 271 -7.62 -1.46 -8.71
C ALA A 271 -6.34 -0.66 -8.97
N GLU A 272 -5.21 -1.34 -8.84
CA GLU A 272 -3.90 -0.81 -9.19
C GLU A 272 -3.19 -1.71 -10.20
N VAL A 273 -2.18 -1.18 -10.85
CA VAL A 273 -1.22 -1.90 -11.69
C VAL A 273 0.19 -1.63 -11.18
N CYS A 274 1.11 -2.56 -11.40
CA CYS A 274 2.52 -2.32 -11.11
C CYS A 274 3.11 -1.34 -12.12
N VAL A 275 4.18 -0.63 -11.72
CA VAL A 275 4.84 0.40 -12.55
C VAL A 275 5.43 -0.15 -13.86
N HIS A 276 5.67 -1.44 -13.94
CA HIS A 276 6.16 -2.15 -15.13
C HIS A 276 5.00 -2.77 -15.93
#